data_05fc756f35a445031071a4b987df8ee9
#
_entry.id   05fc756f35a445031071a4b987df8ee9
#
_cell.length_a   1.000
_cell.length_b   1.000
_cell.length_c   1.000
_cell.angle_alpha   90.00
_cell.angle_beta   90.00
_cell.angle_gamma   90.00
#
_symmetry.space_group_name_H-M   'P 1'
#
loop_
_entity.id
_entity.type
_entity.pdbx_description
1 polymer ?
#
loop_
_entity_poly.entity_id
_entity_poly.type
_entity_poly.pdbx_seq_one_letter_code
_entity_poly.pdbx_strand_id
1 'polypeptide(L)'
;MSHDPPEIFARIYERHGHRCPMSTLGGRLGLAALKWLGDCDGELQAIYSNRTCATDGIAETTGCTEEKGSLIVKNDGRHALTLSSAQASVEVELTAEALEMAGRYRSLCNRLETGWDELEADEQVKRRAEMNAMLDELLPQFWQAEDQKLLQKNSKD
;
A
#
# COMPACT_ATOMS: atom_id res chain seq x y z
N MET A 1 -3.56 0.08 24.13
CA MET A 1 -3.36 0.72 22.84
C MET A 1 -4.29 0.11 21.80
N SER A 2 -4.95 0.99 21.08
CA SER A 2 -5.85 0.54 20.03
C SER A 2 -5.07 0.11 18.79
N HIS A 3 -5.46 -1.03 18.21
CA HIS A 3 -4.93 -1.48 16.92
C HIS A 3 -5.88 -1.08 15.79
N ASP A 4 -6.83 -0.20 16.09
CA ASP A 4 -7.79 0.26 15.10
C ASP A 4 -7.09 1.18 14.09
N PRO A 5 -7.24 0.92 12.80
CA PRO A 5 -6.62 1.77 11.79
C PRO A 5 -7.32 3.11 11.69
N PRO A 6 -6.58 4.18 11.31
CA PRO A 6 -7.24 5.41 10.87
C PRO A 6 -8.26 5.10 9.78
N GLU A 7 -9.29 5.92 9.70
CA GLU A 7 -10.43 5.65 8.81
C GLU A 7 -10.02 5.36 7.36
N ILE A 8 -9.06 6.11 6.82
CA ILE A 8 -8.64 5.90 5.43
C ILE A 8 -8.08 4.50 5.22
N PHE A 9 -7.30 3.98 6.17
CA PHE A 9 -6.74 2.64 6.07
C PHE A 9 -7.79 1.57 6.30
N ALA A 10 -8.76 1.82 7.18
CA ALA A 10 -9.89 0.90 7.36
C ALA A 10 -10.65 0.72 6.04
N ARG A 11 -10.87 1.83 5.30
CA ARG A 11 -11.54 1.78 4.01
C ARG A 11 -10.72 1.05 2.95
N ILE A 12 -9.39 1.22 3.01
CA ILE A 12 -8.49 0.51 2.10
C ILE A 12 -8.61 -1.01 2.32
N TYR A 13 -8.59 -1.44 3.58
CA TYR A 13 -8.68 -2.87 3.91
C TYR A 13 -10.03 -3.44 3.54
N GLU A 14 -11.11 -2.66 3.69
CA GLU A 14 -12.42 -3.07 3.28
C GLU A 14 -12.49 -3.26 1.76
N ARG A 15 -11.95 -2.31 1.00
CA ARG A 15 -11.88 -2.42 -0.47
C ARG A 15 -11.03 -3.61 -0.91
N HIS A 16 -9.89 -3.81 -0.26
CA HIS A 16 -8.95 -4.88 -0.61
C HIS A 16 -9.41 -6.26 -0.14
N GLY A 17 -10.26 -6.32 0.88
CA GLY A 17 -10.79 -7.56 1.42
C GLY A 17 -10.05 -8.10 2.63
N HIS A 18 -8.88 -7.56 2.95
CA HIS A 18 -8.12 -7.97 4.13
C HIS A 18 -7.05 -6.93 4.46
N ARG A 19 -6.48 -7.04 5.66
CA ARG A 19 -5.35 -6.20 6.06
C ARG A 19 -4.11 -6.63 5.30
N CYS A 20 -3.34 -5.67 4.80
CA CYS A 20 -2.22 -5.97 3.94
C CYS A 20 -1.18 -4.85 4.00
N PRO A 21 0.12 -5.17 4.15
CA PRO A 21 1.16 -4.13 4.15
C PRO A 21 1.24 -3.35 2.86
N MET A 22 1.16 -4.02 1.70
CA MET A 22 1.29 -3.32 0.42
C MET A 22 0.11 -2.41 0.12
N SER A 23 -1.13 -2.81 0.46
CA SER A 23 -2.26 -1.91 0.29
C SER A 23 -2.13 -0.68 1.19
N THR A 24 -1.57 -0.86 2.39
CA THR A 24 -1.28 0.23 3.32
C THR A 24 -0.26 1.19 2.72
N LEU A 25 0.83 0.66 2.18
CA LEU A 25 1.85 1.48 1.52
C LEU A 25 1.29 2.20 0.30
N GLY A 26 0.37 1.55 -0.43
CA GLY A 26 -0.35 2.22 -1.52
C GLY A 26 -1.12 3.43 -1.03
N GLY A 27 -1.76 3.30 0.14
CA GLY A 27 -2.44 4.42 0.78
C GLY A 27 -1.48 5.55 1.13
N ARG A 28 -0.30 5.23 1.66
CA ARG A 28 0.71 6.23 1.98
C ARG A 28 1.21 6.94 0.71
N LEU A 29 1.42 6.17 -0.38
CA LEU A 29 1.78 6.76 -1.67
C LEU A 29 0.72 7.75 -2.15
N GLY A 30 -0.54 7.35 -2.11
CA GLY A 30 -1.64 8.21 -2.57
C GLY A 30 -1.78 9.46 -1.75
N LEU A 31 -1.74 9.35 -0.42
CA LEU A 31 -1.87 10.50 0.48
C LEU A 31 -0.72 11.48 0.27
N ALA A 32 0.50 10.99 0.14
CA ALA A 32 1.66 11.85 -0.07
C ALA A 32 1.62 12.52 -1.45
N ALA A 33 1.22 11.77 -2.47
CA ALA A 33 1.12 12.32 -3.82
C ALA A 33 0.09 13.45 -3.86
N LEU A 34 -1.05 13.28 -3.20
CA LEU A 34 -2.06 14.33 -3.11
C LEU A 34 -1.51 15.57 -2.41
N LYS A 35 -0.82 15.36 -1.30
CA LYS A 35 -0.23 16.45 -0.52
C LYS A 35 0.80 17.23 -1.34
N TRP A 36 1.69 16.51 -2.02
CA TRP A 36 2.78 17.14 -2.77
C TRP A 36 2.34 17.70 -4.12
N LEU A 37 1.26 17.19 -4.68
CA LEU A 37 0.67 17.76 -5.88
C LEU A 37 0.00 19.11 -5.58
N GLY A 38 -0.58 19.23 -4.39
CA GLY A 38 -1.24 20.45 -3.96
C GLY A 38 -2.65 20.57 -4.53
N ASP A 39 -3.26 21.72 -4.31
CA ASP A 39 -4.60 21.98 -4.81
C ASP A 39 -4.59 22.04 -6.33
N CYS A 40 -5.52 21.36 -6.95
CA CYS A 40 -5.65 21.35 -8.39
C CYS A 40 -7.11 21.16 -8.75
N ASP A 41 -7.49 21.76 -9.88
CA ASP A 41 -8.84 21.60 -10.41
C ASP A 41 -8.86 20.47 -11.43
N GLY A 42 -10.01 19.80 -11.52
CA GLY A 42 -10.23 18.80 -12.54
C GLY A 42 -9.83 17.41 -12.13
N GLU A 43 -9.81 16.54 -13.11
CA GLU A 43 -9.57 15.11 -12.87
C GLU A 43 -8.10 14.81 -12.66
N LEU A 44 -7.86 13.82 -11.81
CA LEU A 44 -6.52 13.29 -11.56
C LEU A 44 -6.29 12.05 -12.41
N GLN A 45 -5.03 11.86 -12.80
CA GLN A 45 -4.59 10.65 -13.48
C GLN A 45 -3.44 10.05 -12.68
N ALA A 46 -3.46 8.74 -12.53
CA ALA A 46 -2.43 8.04 -11.77
C ALA A 46 -1.79 6.95 -12.63
N ILE A 47 -0.47 6.79 -12.50
CA ILE A 47 0.26 5.68 -13.10
C ILE A 47 1.04 5.01 -11.98
N TYR A 48 0.80 3.72 -11.78
CA TYR A 48 1.56 2.95 -10.81
C TYR A 48 2.39 1.91 -11.56
N SER A 49 3.65 1.81 -11.22
CA SER A 49 4.64 1.07 -12.04
C SER A 49 4.85 -0.38 -11.62
N ASN A 50 3.88 -0.96 -10.91
CA ASN A 50 3.95 -2.36 -10.50
C ASN A 50 2.55 -2.86 -10.16
N ARG A 51 2.23 -4.08 -10.56
CA ARG A 51 0.91 -4.64 -10.25
C ARG A 51 0.97 -5.34 -8.90
N THR A 52 0.56 -4.63 -7.85
CA THR A 52 0.56 -5.13 -6.48
C THR A 52 -0.71 -4.71 -5.76
N CYS A 53 -0.85 -5.14 -4.52
CA CYS A 53 -1.96 -4.74 -3.64
C CYS A 53 -2.02 -3.23 -3.40
N ALA A 54 -0.94 -2.51 -3.69
CA ALA A 54 -0.89 -1.06 -3.52
C ALA A 54 -1.95 -0.33 -4.34
N THR A 55 -2.41 -0.93 -5.44
CA THR A 55 -3.42 -0.31 -6.31
C THR A 55 -4.70 0.02 -5.56
N ASP A 56 -5.12 -0.81 -4.60
CA ASP A 56 -6.33 -0.53 -3.82
C ASP A 56 -6.12 0.66 -2.88
N GLY A 57 -4.94 0.80 -2.30
CA GLY A 57 -4.61 1.96 -1.48
C GLY A 57 -4.59 3.25 -2.29
N ILE A 58 -4.01 3.17 -3.48
CA ILE A 58 -3.97 4.32 -4.39
C ILE A 58 -5.39 4.73 -4.80
N ALA A 59 -6.21 3.75 -5.16
CA ALA A 59 -7.59 4.03 -5.59
C ALA A 59 -8.41 4.68 -4.48
N GLU A 60 -8.32 4.18 -3.26
CA GLU A 60 -9.10 4.69 -2.15
C GLU A 60 -8.68 6.11 -1.76
N THR A 61 -7.39 6.43 -1.86
CA THR A 61 -6.91 7.75 -1.48
C THR A 61 -7.06 8.80 -2.58
N THR A 62 -6.78 8.44 -3.82
CA THR A 62 -6.78 9.40 -4.93
C THR A 62 -8.07 9.42 -5.72
N GLY A 63 -8.87 8.37 -5.61
CA GLY A 63 -10.06 8.20 -6.45
C GLY A 63 -9.77 7.70 -7.86
N CYS A 64 -8.50 7.46 -8.17
CA CYS A 64 -8.11 6.96 -9.49
C CYS A 64 -8.24 5.44 -9.55
N THR A 65 -8.95 4.93 -10.55
CA THR A 65 -9.18 3.49 -10.70
C THR A 65 -8.98 3.05 -12.13
N GLU A 66 -8.66 1.77 -12.31
CA GLU A 66 -8.57 1.19 -13.64
C GLU A 66 -9.93 1.19 -14.34
N GLU A 67 -11.01 0.95 -13.58
CA GLU A 67 -12.37 0.94 -14.12
C GLU A 67 -12.75 2.27 -14.78
N LYS A 68 -12.36 3.38 -14.17
CA LYS A 68 -12.61 4.70 -14.70
C LYS A 68 -11.61 5.13 -15.76
N GLY A 69 -10.55 4.34 -15.95
CA GLY A 69 -9.47 4.71 -16.85
C GLY A 69 -8.54 5.77 -16.29
N SER A 70 -8.67 6.11 -15.00
CA SER A 70 -7.84 7.13 -14.36
C SER A 70 -6.62 6.57 -13.63
N LEU A 71 -6.52 5.24 -13.54
CA LEU A 71 -5.32 4.57 -13.02
C LEU A 71 -4.81 3.63 -14.09
N ILE A 72 -3.55 3.81 -14.46
CA ILE A 72 -2.85 2.91 -15.36
C ILE A 72 -1.81 2.16 -14.57
N VAL A 73 -1.83 0.83 -14.63
CA VAL A 73 -0.85 0.00 -13.94
C VAL A 73 0.12 -0.56 -14.98
N LYS A 74 1.39 -0.22 -14.82
CA LYS A 74 2.46 -0.73 -15.69
C LYS A 74 3.19 -1.85 -14.96
N ASN A 75 3.90 -2.66 -15.70
CA ASN A 75 4.61 -3.79 -15.12
C ASN A 75 6.13 -3.56 -15.20
N ASP A 76 6.58 -2.42 -14.66
CA ASP A 76 7.98 -2.01 -14.71
C ASP A 76 8.77 -2.48 -13.50
N GLY A 77 8.12 -3.08 -12.51
CA GLY A 77 8.78 -3.57 -11.29
C GLY A 77 9.17 -2.48 -10.31
N ARG A 78 8.80 -1.23 -10.55
CA ARG A 78 9.10 -0.12 -9.65
C ARG A 78 7.88 0.17 -8.77
N HIS A 79 8.10 0.45 -7.50
CA HIS A 79 7.02 0.78 -6.56
C HIS A 79 6.84 2.29 -6.54
N ALA A 80 6.47 2.85 -7.68
CA ALA A 80 6.39 4.30 -7.89
C ALA A 80 5.02 4.70 -8.43
N LEU A 81 4.46 5.75 -7.84
CA LEU A 81 3.19 6.34 -8.26
C LEU A 81 3.45 7.71 -8.85
N THR A 82 2.95 7.93 -10.06
CA THR A 82 2.91 9.26 -10.67
C THR A 82 1.47 9.73 -10.63
N LEU A 83 1.23 10.85 -9.97
CA LEU A 83 -0.11 11.46 -9.90
C LEU A 83 -0.06 12.80 -10.63
N SER A 84 -0.98 12.99 -11.54
CA SER A 84 -1.01 14.17 -12.41
C SER A 84 -2.37 14.85 -12.42
N SER A 85 -2.33 16.17 -12.50
CA SER A 85 -3.48 16.99 -12.82
C SER A 85 -3.22 17.67 -14.16
N ALA A 86 -4.13 18.53 -14.60
CA ALA A 86 -3.90 19.33 -15.81
C ALA A 86 -2.72 20.31 -15.64
N GLN A 87 -2.40 20.67 -14.40
CA GLN A 87 -1.40 21.72 -14.12
C GLN A 87 -0.06 21.16 -13.63
N ALA A 88 -0.03 19.99 -13.01
CA ALA A 88 1.17 19.52 -12.30
C ALA A 88 1.22 17.99 -12.26
N SER A 89 2.40 17.48 -11.92
CA SER A 89 2.63 16.05 -11.79
C SER A 89 3.66 15.82 -10.68
N VAL A 90 3.47 14.77 -9.89
CA VAL A 90 4.45 14.34 -8.89
C VAL A 90 4.68 12.85 -9.01
N GLU A 91 5.89 12.41 -8.70
CA GLU A 91 6.19 10.98 -8.62
C GLU A 91 6.67 10.67 -7.21
N VAL A 92 6.07 9.66 -6.60
CA VAL A 92 6.39 9.20 -5.25
C VAL A 92 6.74 7.72 -5.32
N GLU A 93 7.84 7.33 -4.71
CA GLU A 93 8.33 5.95 -4.76
C GLU A 93 8.54 5.43 -3.35
N LEU A 94 8.29 4.14 -3.13
CA LEU A 94 8.55 3.51 -1.84
C LEU A 94 10.05 3.39 -1.62
N THR A 95 10.48 3.65 -0.37
CA THR A 95 11.89 3.50 -0.02
C THR A 95 12.26 2.03 0.13
N ALA A 96 13.55 1.73 0.07
CA ALA A 96 14.05 0.38 0.33
C ALA A 96 13.63 -0.08 1.74
N GLU A 97 13.63 0.82 2.71
CA GLU A 97 13.21 0.50 4.08
C GLU A 97 11.75 0.06 4.14
N ALA A 98 10.86 0.79 3.44
CA ALA A 98 9.43 0.41 3.39
C ALA A 98 9.26 -0.97 2.78
N LEU A 99 9.97 -1.25 1.70
CA LEU A 99 9.89 -2.53 1.01
C LEU A 99 10.45 -3.66 1.86
N GLU A 100 11.51 -3.40 2.61
CA GLU A 100 12.07 -4.39 3.53
C GLU A 100 11.09 -4.73 4.64
N MET A 101 10.44 -3.72 5.22
CA MET A 101 9.44 -3.94 6.26
C MET A 101 8.28 -4.79 5.75
N ALA A 102 7.75 -4.46 4.57
CA ALA A 102 6.68 -5.25 3.97
C ALA A 102 7.15 -6.66 3.62
N GLY A 103 8.38 -6.78 3.18
CA GLY A 103 8.98 -8.07 2.83
C GLY A 103 9.09 -9.03 4.00
N ARG A 104 9.28 -8.52 5.21
CA ARG A 104 9.32 -9.36 6.41
C ARG A 104 8.01 -10.10 6.63
N TYR A 105 6.89 -9.41 6.43
CA TYR A 105 5.59 -10.04 6.53
C TYR A 105 5.40 -11.08 5.43
N ARG A 106 5.77 -10.75 4.22
CA ARG A 106 5.67 -11.69 3.09
C ARG A 106 6.49 -12.96 3.35
N SER A 107 7.72 -12.80 3.86
CA SER A 107 8.58 -13.94 4.20
C SER A 107 7.95 -14.81 5.26
N LEU A 108 7.37 -14.20 6.30
CA LEU A 108 6.67 -14.92 7.34
C LEU A 108 5.51 -15.73 6.77
N CYS A 109 4.68 -15.09 5.93
CA CYS A 109 3.53 -15.76 5.33
C CYS A 109 3.97 -16.93 4.45
N ASN A 110 5.01 -16.75 3.64
CA ASN A 110 5.51 -17.81 2.78
C ASN A 110 5.95 -19.02 3.61
N ARG A 111 6.62 -18.79 4.73
CA ARG A 111 7.06 -19.86 5.61
C ARG A 111 5.88 -20.56 6.28
N LEU A 112 4.91 -19.78 6.79
CA LEU A 112 3.79 -20.33 7.54
C LEU A 112 2.74 -21.01 6.64
N GLU A 113 2.65 -20.59 5.40
CA GLU A 113 1.67 -21.15 4.46
C GLU A 113 2.19 -22.40 3.74
N THR A 114 3.47 -22.72 3.89
CA THR A 114 4.05 -23.92 3.29
C THR A 114 3.32 -25.15 3.82
N GLY A 115 2.79 -25.97 2.89
CA GLY A 115 2.07 -27.18 3.25
C GLY A 115 0.73 -26.92 3.94
N TRP A 116 0.16 -25.76 3.74
CA TRP A 116 -1.07 -25.31 4.42
C TRP A 116 -2.20 -26.32 4.40
N ASP A 117 -2.49 -26.87 3.22
CA ASP A 117 -3.62 -27.79 3.06
C ASP A 117 -3.41 -29.14 3.78
N GLU A 118 -2.17 -29.46 4.12
CA GLU A 118 -1.83 -30.68 4.82
C GLU A 118 -1.80 -30.50 6.34
N LEU A 119 -1.96 -29.27 6.82
CA LEU A 119 -1.92 -28.98 8.25
C LEU A 119 -3.24 -29.32 8.92
N GLU A 120 -3.15 -29.76 10.17
CA GLU A 120 -4.32 -29.93 11.01
C GLU A 120 -4.96 -28.56 11.27
N ALA A 121 -6.26 -28.53 11.52
CA ALA A 121 -7.00 -27.30 11.76
C ALA A 121 -6.39 -26.45 12.88
N ASP A 122 -5.95 -27.10 13.96
CA ASP A 122 -5.32 -26.42 15.09
C ASP A 122 -4.06 -25.68 14.68
N GLU A 123 -3.24 -26.31 13.84
CA GLU A 123 -2.00 -25.71 13.37
C GLU A 123 -2.27 -24.55 12.42
N GLN A 124 -3.30 -24.68 11.58
CA GLN A 124 -3.70 -23.58 10.69
C GLN A 124 -4.13 -22.36 11.49
N VAL A 125 -4.93 -22.57 12.54
CA VAL A 125 -5.37 -21.47 13.42
C VAL A 125 -4.16 -20.80 14.08
N LYS A 126 -3.21 -21.60 14.58
CA LYS A 126 -2.02 -21.08 15.23
C LYS A 126 -1.17 -20.24 14.28
N ARG A 127 -0.96 -20.73 13.06
CA ARG A 127 -0.17 -19.99 12.06
C ARG A 127 -0.87 -18.70 11.62
N ARG A 128 -2.20 -18.75 11.46
CA ARG A 128 -2.96 -17.56 11.11
C ARG A 128 -2.85 -16.51 12.22
N ALA A 129 -2.90 -16.94 13.48
CA ALA A 129 -2.74 -16.04 14.61
C ALA A 129 -1.34 -15.38 14.60
N GLU A 130 -0.32 -16.12 14.22
CA GLU A 130 1.05 -15.58 14.13
C GLU A 130 1.14 -14.52 13.01
N MET A 131 0.51 -14.78 11.86
CA MET A 131 0.49 -13.79 10.78
C MET A 131 -0.28 -12.53 11.20
N ASN A 132 -1.41 -12.69 11.88
CA ASN A 132 -2.18 -11.56 12.37
C ASN A 132 -1.43 -10.76 13.42
N ALA A 133 -0.66 -11.43 14.29
CA ALA A 133 0.15 -10.74 15.28
C ALA A 133 1.21 -9.86 14.62
N MET A 134 1.81 -10.34 13.53
CA MET A 134 2.77 -9.54 12.76
C MET A 134 2.11 -8.30 12.16
N LEU A 135 0.89 -8.45 11.62
CA LEU A 135 0.15 -7.31 11.08
C LEU A 135 -0.20 -6.30 12.18
N ASP A 136 -0.60 -6.79 13.37
CA ASP A 136 -0.91 -5.91 14.49
C ASP A 136 0.31 -5.08 14.91
N GLU A 137 1.50 -5.59 14.71
CA GLU A 137 2.74 -4.89 15.02
C GLU A 137 3.20 -3.99 13.89
N LEU A 138 3.10 -4.45 12.65
CA LEU A 138 3.65 -3.76 11.49
C LEU A 138 2.77 -2.62 10.99
N LEU A 139 1.46 -2.83 10.87
CA LEU A 139 0.58 -1.85 10.25
C LEU A 139 0.57 -0.50 10.97
N PRO A 140 0.51 -0.45 12.33
CA PRO A 140 0.58 0.84 13.01
C PRO A 140 1.87 1.61 12.70
N GLN A 141 2.97 0.93 12.45
CA GLN A 141 4.20 1.59 12.05
C GLN A 141 4.04 2.28 10.70
N PHE A 142 3.36 1.64 9.76
CA PHE A 142 3.08 2.26 8.45
C PHE A 142 2.09 3.42 8.56
N TRP A 143 1.11 3.36 9.47
CA TRP A 143 0.16 4.46 9.65
C TRP A 143 0.83 5.70 10.23
N GLN A 144 1.82 5.50 11.10
CA GLN A 144 2.40 6.56 11.94
C GLN A 144 3.75 7.07 11.48
N ALA A 145 4.47 6.31 10.64
CA ALA A 145 5.80 6.70 10.20
C ALA A 145 5.77 8.00 9.40
N GLU A 146 6.82 8.80 9.53
CA GLU A 146 6.95 10.00 8.73
C GLU A 146 7.16 9.63 7.26
N ASP A 147 6.72 10.51 6.37
CA ASP A 147 6.78 10.27 4.94
C ASP A 147 8.17 9.86 4.48
N GLN A 148 9.21 10.57 4.94
CA GLN A 148 10.58 10.32 4.49
C GLN A 148 11.12 8.94 4.86
N LYS A 149 10.52 8.28 5.83
CA LYS A 149 10.91 6.91 6.17
C LYS A 149 10.41 5.92 5.14
N LEU A 150 9.21 6.13 4.63
CA LEU A 150 8.53 5.18 3.74
C LEU A 150 8.58 5.60 2.28
N LEU A 151 8.73 6.89 2.01
CA LEU A 151 8.48 7.46 0.69
C LEU A 151 9.62 8.37 0.25
N GLN A 152 9.82 8.41 -1.06
CA GLN A 152 10.77 9.28 -1.69
C GLN A 152 10.05 10.04 -2.80
N LYS A 153 10.17 11.37 -2.78
CA LYS A 153 9.64 12.19 -3.84
C LYS A 153 10.70 12.30 -4.92
N ASN A 154 10.38 11.84 -6.12
CA ASN A 154 11.32 11.94 -7.24
C ASN A 154 11.13 13.27 -7.96
N SER A 155 12.23 13.97 -8.20
CA SER A 155 12.17 15.21 -8.94
C SER A 155 11.99 14.91 -10.42
N LYS A 156 11.01 15.59 -11.04
CA LYS A 156 10.85 15.57 -12.49
C LYS A 156 11.13 16.97 -13.00
N ASP A 157 12.19 17.09 -13.72
CA ASP A 157 12.53 18.34 -14.37
C ASP A 157 12.01 18.37 -15.79
#